data_f24ed016092eb19141ba971ac770fe41
#
_entry.id   f24ed016092eb19141ba971ac770fe41
#
_cell.length_a   1.000
_cell.length_b   1.000
_cell.length_c   1.000
_cell.angle_alpha   90.00
_cell.angle_beta   90.00
_cell.angle_gamma   90.00
#
_symmetry.space_group_name_H-M   'P 1'
#
loop_
_entity.id
_entity.type
_entity.pdbx_description
1 polymer ?
#
loop_
_entity_poly.entity_id
_entity_poly.type
_entity_poly.pdbx_seq_one_letter_code
_entity_poly.pdbx_strand_id
1 'polypeptide(L)'
;KSLEIYEEALGLKEVKRKEAEDGSFILVYLGDGITGFELELTWLRDWEKDCYNLGDNEIHLAFYVDDMEAAHKKHEEMGCICYENPAMGIYFIADPDGYWLEIVPAK
;
A
#
# COMPACT_ATOMS: atom_id res chain seq x y z
N LYS A 1 8.10 2.75 -7.60
CA LYS A 1 8.33 1.76 -6.51
C LYS A 1 7.09 1.45 -5.67
N SER A 2 6.24 2.43 -5.40
CA SER A 2 5.01 2.14 -4.65
C SER A 2 4.11 1.16 -5.38
N LEU A 3 3.97 1.29 -6.71
CA LEU A 3 3.15 0.37 -7.48
C LEU A 3 3.55 -1.08 -7.25
N GLU A 4 4.85 -1.37 -7.20
CA GLU A 4 5.32 -2.73 -7.01
C GLU A 4 4.84 -3.33 -5.70
N ILE A 5 4.92 -2.57 -4.60
CA ILE A 5 4.52 -3.10 -3.30
C ILE A 5 3.00 -3.30 -3.24
N TYR A 6 2.22 -2.36 -3.77
CA TYR A 6 0.77 -2.47 -3.71
C TYR A 6 0.26 -3.60 -4.61
N GLU A 7 0.84 -3.77 -5.78
CA GLU A 7 0.45 -4.85 -6.68
C GLU A 7 0.90 -6.22 -6.17
N GLU A 8 2.17 -6.31 -5.75
CA GLU A 8 2.74 -7.60 -5.35
C GLU A 8 2.29 -8.02 -3.95
N ALA A 9 2.36 -7.13 -2.97
CA ALA A 9 2.04 -7.49 -1.59
C ALA A 9 0.54 -7.61 -1.33
N LEU A 10 -0.26 -6.77 -1.97
CA LEU A 10 -1.69 -6.66 -1.68
C LEU A 10 -2.60 -7.10 -2.83
N GLY A 11 -2.03 -7.42 -3.99
CA GLY A 11 -2.80 -7.89 -5.13
C GLY A 11 -3.68 -6.83 -5.77
N LEU A 12 -3.42 -5.56 -5.51
CA LEU A 12 -4.19 -4.49 -6.13
C LEU A 12 -3.77 -4.33 -7.58
N LYS A 13 -4.67 -3.81 -8.41
CA LYS A 13 -4.41 -3.63 -9.84
C LYS A 13 -4.75 -2.21 -10.25
N GLU A 14 -4.01 -1.70 -11.22
CA GLU A 14 -4.29 -0.39 -11.77
C GLU A 14 -5.63 -0.43 -12.50
N VAL A 15 -6.57 0.44 -12.11
CA VAL A 15 -7.90 0.52 -12.72
C VAL A 15 -8.05 1.73 -13.61
N LYS A 16 -7.29 2.79 -13.37
CA LYS A 16 -7.24 3.94 -14.26
C LYS A 16 -6.02 4.79 -13.96
N ARG A 17 -5.69 5.68 -14.88
CA ARG A 17 -4.53 6.56 -14.77
C ARG A 17 -4.86 7.90 -15.41
N LYS A 18 -4.38 8.97 -14.79
CA LYS A 18 -4.50 10.32 -15.33
C LYS A 18 -3.11 10.95 -15.35
N GLU A 19 -2.76 11.56 -16.48
CA GLU A 19 -1.48 12.23 -16.62
C GLU A 19 -1.72 13.67 -17.05
N ALA A 20 -0.96 14.61 -16.49
CA ALA A 20 -1.03 16.00 -16.92
C ALA A 20 -0.47 16.12 -18.32
N GLU A 21 -1.04 17.00 -19.13
CA GLU A 21 -0.56 17.23 -20.52
C GLU A 21 0.89 17.67 -20.54
N ASP A 22 1.32 18.47 -19.55
CA ASP A 22 2.68 18.96 -19.45
C ASP A 22 3.63 18.02 -18.68
N GLY A 23 3.12 16.84 -18.25
CA GLY A 23 3.92 15.88 -17.51
C GLY A 23 4.15 16.23 -16.06
N SER A 24 3.45 17.22 -15.51
CA SER A 24 3.69 17.68 -14.15
C SER A 24 3.19 16.73 -13.06
N PHE A 25 2.22 15.87 -13.38
CA PHE A 25 1.74 14.88 -12.42
C PHE A 25 1.23 13.61 -13.11
N ILE A 26 1.21 12.54 -12.35
CA ILE A 26 0.60 11.27 -12.76
C ILE A 26 -0.20 10.77 -11.57
N LEU A 27 -1.47 10.43 -11.80
CA LEU A 27 -2.34 9.83 -10.81
C LEU A 27 -2.64 8.40 -11.25
N VAL A 28 -2.33 7.43 -10.40
CA VAL A 28 -2.60 6.03 -10.67
C VAL A 28 -3.58 5.53 -9.62
N TYR A 29 -4.67 4.92 -10.07
CA TYR A 29 -5.70 4.41 -9.18
C TYR A 29 -5.65 2.89 -9.17
N LEU A 30 -5.54 2.32 -7.97
CA LEU A 30 -5.46 0.87 -7.77
C LEU A 30 -6.74 0.39 -7.11
N GLY A 31 -7.22 -0.77 -7.52
CA GLY A 31 -8.42 -1.37 -6.96
C GLY A 31 -8.24 -2.85 -6.71
N ASP A 32 -9.19 -3.45 -5.97
CA ASP A 32 -9.16 -4.88 -5.64
C ASP A 32 -9.90 -5.76 -6.66
N GLY A 33 -10.60 -5.14 -7.60
CA GLY A 33 -11.36 -5.87 -8.61
C GLY A 33 -12.68 -6.44 -8.10
N ILE A 34 -13.02 -6.20 -6.84
CA ILE A 34 -14.21 -6.77 -6.19
C ILE A 34 -15.14 -5.67 -5.70
N THR A 35 -14.59 -4.69 -4.98
CA THR A 35 -15.37 -3.58 -4.43
C THR A 35 -15.14 -2.31 -5.24
N GLY A 36 -15.80 -1.23 -4.86
CA GLY A 36 -15.58 0.08 -5.49
C GLY A 36 -14.39 0.84 -4.92
N PHE A 37 -13.64 0.22 -4.01
CA PHE A 37 -12.46 0.85 -3.39
C PHE A 37 -11.42 1.20 -4.44
N GLU A 38 -10.87 2.42 -4.33
CA GLU A 38 -9.74 2.85 -5.16
C GLU A 38 -8.74 3.58 -4.29
N LEU A 39 -7.47 3.25 -4.47
CA LEU A 39 -6.36 3.94 -3.83
C LEU A 39 -5.64 4.76 -4.89
N GLU A 40 -5.55 6.07 -4.70
CA GLU A 40 -4.84 6.93 -5.63
C GLU A 40 -3.39 7.07 -5.20
N LEU A 41 -2.47 6.80 -6.13
CA LEU A 41 -1.06 7.08 -5.94
C LEU A 41 -0.73 8.29 -6.81
N THR A 42 -0.11 9.30 -6.22
CA THR A 42 0.18 10.57 -6.88
C THR A 42 1.68 10.73 -7.06
N TRP A 43 2.11 11.00 -8.28
CA TRP A 43 3.48 11.37 -8.58
C TRP A 43 3.52 12.81 -9.08
N LEU A 44 4.39 13.61 -8.48
CA LEU A 44 4.57 15.01 -8.85
C LEU A 44 5.99 15.22 -9.35
N ARG A 45 6.12 15.63 -10.62
CA ARG A 45 7.42 15.81 -11.26
C ARG A 45 8.31 16.81 -10.52
N ASP A 46 7.72 17.91 -10.07
CA ASP A 46 8.47 19.00 -9.48
C ASP A 46 8.58 18.94 -7.96
N TRP A 47 8.22 17.79 -7.37
CA TRP A 47 8.37 17.58 -5.93
C TRP A 47 9.83 17.30 -5.61
N GLU A 48 10.40 18.12 -4.74
CA GLU A 48 11.84 18.11 -4.46
C GLU A 48 12.31 17.03 -3.47
N LYS A 49 11.37 16.42 -2.76
CA LYS A 49 11.70 15.43 -1.73
C LYS A 49 11.35 14.03 -2.20
N ASP A 50 12.12 13.04 -1.73
CA ASP A 50 11.84 11.63 -2.05
C ASP A 50 10.62 11.10 -1.28
N CYS A 51 10.27 11.72 -0.16
CA CYS A 51 9.16 11.25 0.68
C CYS A 51 8.48 12.43 1.35
N TYR A 52 7.33 12.13 1.97
CA TYR A 52 6.56 13.11 2.72
C TYR A 52 6.82 12.93 4.21
N ASN A 53 6.53 13.99 4.98
CA ASN A 53 6.58 13.90 6.42
C ASN A 53 5.28 13.26 6.90
N LEU A 54 5.37 12.05 7.42
CA LEU A 54 4.19 11.29 7.83
C LEU A 54 3.82 11.49 9.30
N GLY A 55 4.51 12.40 9.99
CA GLY A 55 4.28 12.63 11.40
C GLY A 55 4.53 11.35 12.20
N ASP A 56 3.62 11.01 13.07
CA ASP A 56 3.71 9.81 13.90
C ASP A 56 2.97 8.62 13.28
N ASN A 57 2.62 8.70 12.00
CA ASN A 57 1.84 7.66 11.32
C ASN A 57 0.51 7.40 12.03
N GLU A 58 -0.19 8.47 12.41
CA GLU A 58 -1.43 8.35 13.16
C GLU A 58 -2.60 7.79 12.33
N ILE A 59 -2.46 7.78 11.00
CA ILE A 59 -3.45 7.14 10.13
C ILE A 59 -2.79 6.02 9.34
N HIS A 60 -3.55 5.01 9.01
CA HIS A 60 -3.09 3.92 8.15
C HIS A 60 -4.29 3.26 7.47
N LEU A 61 -4.00 2.49 6.42
CA LEU A 61 -4.99 1.68 5.74
C LEU A 61 -4.92 0.26 6.27
N ALA A 62 -6.06 -0.42 6.33
CA ALA A 62 -6.12 -1.81 6.72
C ALA A 62 -6.64 -2.64 5.55
N PHE A 63 -6.04 -3.81 5.34
CA PHE A 63 -6.41 -4.71 4.26
C PHE A 63 -6.78 -6.06 4.84
N TYR A 64 -7.97 -6.56 4.50
CA TYR A 64 -8.41 -7.89 4.91
C TYR A 64 -7.83 -8.93 3.96
N VAL A 65 -7.32 -10.02 4.53
CA VAL A 65 -6.81 -11.14 3.74
C VAL A 65 -7.51 -12.43 4.16
N ASP A 66 -7.74 -13.31 3.20
CA ASP A 66 -8.44 -14.57 3.46
C ASP A 66 -7.56 -15.61 4.15
N ASP A 67 -6.26 -15.58 3.88
CA ASP A 67 -5.30 -16.55 4.44
C ASP A 67 -4.14 -15.79 5.07
N MET A 68 -4.22 -15.59 6.39
CA MET A 68 -3.20 -14.85 7.14
C MET A 68 -1.84 -15.51 7.08
N GLU A 69 -1.78 -16.84 7.14
CA GLU A 69 -0.50 -17.55 7.11
C GLU A 69 0.22 -17.33 5.78
N ALA A 70 -0.53 -17.46 4.68
CA ALA A 70 0.05 -17.27 3.34
C ALA A 70 0.47 -15.83 3.14
N ALA A 71 -0.35 -14.87 3.58
CA ALA A 71 -0.02 -13.45 3.47
C ALA A 71 1.22 -13.10 4.28
N HIS A 72 1.30 -13.58 5.51
CA HIS A 72 2.45 -13.32 6.38
C HIS A 72 3.74 -13.87 5.77
N LYS A 73 3.67 -15.11 5.27
CA LYS A 73 4.84 -15.73 4.65
C LYS A 73 5.31 -14.91 3.44
N LYS A 74 4.37 -14.50 2.59
CA LYS A 74 4.67 -13.70 1.42
C LYS A 74 5.34 -12.38 1.81
N HIS A 75 4.77 -11.67 2.78
CA HIS A 75 5.29 -10.38 3.19
C HIS A 75 6.61 -10.50 3.91
N GLU A 76 6.82 -11.60 4.64
CA GLU A 76 8.10 -11.88 5.26
C GLU A 76 9.19 -12.09 4.20
N GLU A 77 8.88 -12.85 3.16
CA GLU A 77 9.80 -13.09 2.04
C GLU A 77 10.11 -11.80 1.28
N MET A 78 9.15 -10.88 1.18
CA MET A 78 9.34 -9.58 0.55
C MET A 78 10.14 -8.61 1.43
N GLY A 79 10.28 -8.93 2.73
CA GLY A 79 11.01 -8.09 3.66
C GLY A 79 10.32 -6.79 3.99
N CYS A 80 8.99 -6.72 3.88
CA CYS A 80 8.25 -5.48 4.10
C CYS A 80 7.51 -5.40 5.43
N ILE A 81 7.55 -6.43 6.28
CA ILE A 81 6.89 -6.39 7.58
C ILE A 81 7.64 -5.43 8.52
N CYS A 82 6.92 -4.46 9.09
CA CYS A 82 7.53 -3.47 9.97
C CYS A 82 7.09 -3.58 11.43
N TYR A 83 5.99 -4.28 11.71
CA TYR A 83 5.52 -4.47 13.08
C TYR A 83 4.58 -5.66 13.15
N GLU A 84 4.68 -6.44 14.22
CA GLU A 84 3.80 -7.59 14.42
C GLU A 84 3.13 -7.51 15.78
N ASN A 85 1.85 -7.87 15.83
CA ASN A 85 1.07 -7.93 17.06
C ASN A 85 0.39 -9.29 17.16
N PRO A 86 1.12 -10.34 17.62
CA PRO A 86 0.57 -11.69 17.68
C PRO A 86 -0.63 -11.82 18.61
N ALA A 87 -0.70 -11.00 19.66
CA ALA A 87 -1.81 -11.03 20.59
C ALA A 87 -3.14 -10.69 19.94
N MET A 88 -3.11 -9.79 18.95
CA MET A 88 -4.30 -9.40 18.21
C MET A 88 -4.45 -10.16 16.89
N GLY A 89 -3.42 -10.92 16.49
CA GLY A 89 -3.43 -11.67 15.24
C GLY A 89 -3.31 -10.79 14.01
N ILE A 90 -2.62 -9.68 14.12
CA ILE A 90 -2.43 -8.72 13.02
C ILE A 90 -0.95 -8.36 12.86
N TYR A 91 -0.62 -7.76 11.73
CA TYR A 91 0.72 -7.20 11.54
C TYR A 91 0.63 -6.04 10.53
N PHE A 92 1.73 -5.30 10.43
CA PHE A 92 1.82 -4.16 9.52
C PHE A 92 2.98 -4.36 8.55
N ILE A 93 2.76 -3.92 7.31
CA ILE A 93 3.84 -3.82 6.32
C ILE A 93 4.05 -2.33 6.02
N ALA A 94 5.24 -1.99 5.52
CA ALA A 94 5.55 -0.62 5.14
C ALA A 94 5.72 -0.53 3.64
N ASP A 95 5.19 0.54 3.03
CA ASP A 95 5.46 0.81 1.63
C ASP A 95 6.80 1.55 1.50
N PRO A 96 7.31 1.79 0.27
CA PRO A 96 8.62 2.42 0.10
C PRO A 96 8.72 3.83 0.70
N ASP A 97 7.60 4.50 0.92
CA ASP A 97 7.57 5.85 1.47
C ASP A 97 7.36 5.87 2.98
N GLY A 98 7.26 4.69 3.60
CA GLY A 98 7.12 4.57 5.05
C GLY A 98 5.69 4.54 5.56
N TYR A 99 4.69 4.52 4.67
CA TYR A 99 3.30 4.36 5.10
C TYR A 99 3.09 2.96 5.65
N TRP A 100 2.38 2.88 6.77
CA TRP A 100 2.06 1.60 7.39
C TRP A 100 0.74 1.06 6.85
N LEU A 101 0.72 -0.20 6.51
CA LEU A 101 -0.46 -0.89 5.98
C LEU A 101 -0.75 -2.06 6.90
N GLU A 102 -1.92 -2.06 7.51
CA GLU A 102 -2.31 -3.12 8.46
C GLU A 102 -2.89 -4.31 7.72
N ILE A 103 -2.46 -5.51 8.10
CA ILE A 103 -2.97 -6.75 7.51
C ILE A 103 -3.81 -7.43 8.55
N VAL A 104 -5.09 -7.65 8.25
CA VAL A 104 -6.06 -8.20 9.19
C VAL A 104 -6.79 -9.39 8.56
N PRO A 105 -7.18 -10.37 9.38
CA PRO A 105 -7.90 -11.54 8.84
C PRO A 105 -9.32 -11.16 8.43
N ALA A 106 -9.75 -11.67 7.29
CA ALA A 106 -11.14 -11.52 6.85
C ALA A 106 -12.03 -12.33 7.78
N LYS A 107 -13.22 -11.81 8.03
CA LYS A 107 -14.17 -12.50 8.91
C LYS A 107 -14.94 -13.60 8.19
#